data_60b33ec998e33434613ad9b62df6d8ba
#
_entry.id   60b33ec998e33434613ad9b62df6d8ba
#
_cell.length_a   1.000
_cell.length_b   1.000
_cell.length_c   1.000
_cell.angle_alpha   90.00
_cell.angle_beta   90.00
_cell.angle_gamma   90.00
#
_symmetry.space_group_name_H-M   'P 1'
#
loop_
_entity.id
_entity.type
_entity.pdbx_description
1 polymer ?
#
loop_
_entity_poly.entity_id
_entity_poly.type
_entity_poly.pdbx_seq_one_letter_code
_entity_poly.pdbx_strand_id
1 'polypeptide(L)'
;MQTGTALFIIDMQNDFILSGRPLCVDGAMQTVPQIKKLLDYARSNDWTVIHVIREHDKNGINADKPRRYLFENGMNGYCVAGTEGAQIIEELHPLDNEIIIKKTRNSAFFRTNLDSVLRCLKIKNVVISGTQYPNCIRGTAVDAMSYDYDVIVVTDCCSAKTPEIANANIIDMKNMGIKCITLEELQNS
;
A
#
# COMPACT_ATOMS: atom_id res chain seq x y z
N MET A 1 10.92 11.55 -14.23
CA MET A 1 11.61 10.90 -13.09
C MET A 1 12.35 9.67 -13.55
N GLN A 2 13.50 9.49 -13.01
CA GLN A 2 14.60 8.70 -13.55
C GLN A 2 14.52 7.22 -13.19
N THR A 3 15.32 6.40 -13.89
CA THR A 3 15.71 5.05 -13.47
C THR A 3 16.02 5.02 -11.98
N GLY A 4 15.39 4.10 -11.23
CA GLY A 4 15.55 3.98 -9.78
C GLY A 4 14.35 4.47 -8.97
N THR A 5 13.17 4.55 -9.57
CA THR A 5 11.88 4.83 -8.90
C THR A 5 11.03 3.58 -8.82
N ALA A 6 10.42 3.33 -7.66
CA ALA A 6 9.41 2.28 -7.48
C ALA A 6 8.07 2.87 -7.04
N LEU A 7 6.99 2.41 -7.64
CA LEU A 7 5.62 2.65 -7.17
C LEU A 7 5.19 1.51 -6.26
N PHE A 8 4.75 1.83 -5.05
CA PHE A 8 4.07 0.88 -4.15
C PHE A 8 2.57 1.11 -4.20
N ILE A 9 1.83 0.04 -4.52
CA ILE A 9 0.37 -0.01 -4.41
C ILE A 9 0.03 -0.92 -3.22
N ILE A 10 -0.41 -0.31 -2.12
CA ILE A 10 -0.50 -0.98 -0.82
C ILE A 10 -1.93 -1.38 -0.49
N ASP A 11 -2.13 -2.67 -0.20
CA ASP A 11 -3.36 -3.27 0.34
C ASP A 11 -4.64 -2.98 -0.48
N MET A 12 -4.51 -2.83 -1.80
CA MET A 12 -5.67 -2.64 -2.69
C MET A 12 -6.35 -3.99 -3.01
N GLN A 13 -6.75 -4.69 -1.93
CA GLN A 13 -7.35 -6.03 -1.95
C GLN A 13 -8.84 -5.98 -1.62
N ASN A 14 -9.60 -6.99 -2.09
CA ASN A 14 -11.06 -7.03 -1.92
C ASN A 14 -11.52 -6.84 -0.48
N ASP A 15 -10.84 -7.41 0.52
CA ASP A 15 -11.22 -7.30 1.94
C ASP A 15 -11.06 -5.88 2.52
N PHE A 16 -10.26 -5.02 1.87
CA PHE A 16 -10.08 -3.63 2.27
C PHE A 16 -10.88 -2.63 1.43
N ILE A 17 -11.31 -3.03 0.22
CA ILE A 17 -11.87 -2.11 -0.78
C ILE A 17 -13.37 -2.30 -0.97
N LEU A 18 -13.83 -3.57 -0.99
CA LEU A 18 -15.23 -3.86 -1.32
C LEU A 18 -16.14 -3.69 -0.10
N SER A 19 -17.31 -3.09 -0.33
CA SER A 19 -18.34 -2.92 0.70
C SER A 19 -18.77 -4.27 1.28
N GLY A 20 -19.01 -4.30 2.60
CA GLY A 20 -19.42 -5.50 3.32
C GLY A 20 -18.29 -6.47 3.66
N ARG A 21 -17.05 -6.20 3.26
CA ARG A 21 -15.88 -7.00 3.63
C ARG A 21 -15.36 -6.65 5.04
N PRO A 22 -14.64 -7.58 5.70
CA PRO A 22 -14.31 -7.48 7.13
C PRO A 22 -13.56 -6.22 7.57
N LEU A 23 -12.70 -5.69 6.71
CA LEU A 23 -11.87 -4.53 7.00
C LEU A 23 -11.99 -3.44 5.93
N CYS A 24 -13.15 -3.34 5.27
CA CYS A 24 -13.42 -2.31 4.28
C CYS A 24 -13.12 -0.91 4.84
N VAL A 25 -12.39 -0.13 4.06
CA VAL A 25 -12.05 1.27 4.35
C VAL A 25 -12.95 2.17 3.52
N ASP A 26 -13.83 2.93 4.15
CA ASP A 26 -14.91 3.69 3.49
C ASP A 26 -14.44 4.60 2.34
N GLY A 27 -13.25 5.19 2.43
CA GLY A 27 -12.67 6.04 1.38
C GLY A 27 -11.87 5.30 0.31
N ALA A 28 -11.70 3.98 0.40
CA ALA A 28 -10.72 3.27 -0.45
C ALA A 28 -11.18 3.13 -1.90
N MET A 29 -12.43 2.75 -2.14
CA MET A 29 -12.95 2.60 -3.50
C MET A 29 -12.87 3.90 -4.31
N GLN A 30 -13.07 5.06 -3.67
CA GLN A 30 -13.02 6.36 -4.34
C GLN A 30 -11.62 6.72 -4.85
N THR A 31 -10.55 6.13 -4.29
CA THR A 31 -9.18 6.38 -4.74
C THR A 31 -8.76 5.51 -5.93
N VAL A 32 -9.49 4.44 -6.24
CA VAL A 32 -9.15 3.48 -7.30
C VAL A 32 -8.90 4.15 -8.65
N PRO A 33 -9.74 5.09 -9.14
CA PRO A 33 -9.50 5.74 -10.44
C PRO A 33 -8.20 6.55 -10.48
N GLN A 34 -7.82 7.19 -9.36
CA GLN A 34 -6.56 7.95 -9.29
C GLN A 34 -5.36 7.02 -9.17
N ILE A 35 -5.46 5.94 -8.39
CA ILE A 35 -4.41 4.92 -8.30
C ILE A 35 -4.19 4.28 -9.68
N LYS A 36 -5.26 4.02 -10.44
CA LYS A 36 -5.14 3.48 -11.80
C LYS A 36 -4.38 4.43 -12.73
N LYS A 37 -4.67 5.74 -12.69
CA LYS A 37 -3.91 6.74 -13.46
C LYS A 37 -2.43 6.78 -13.05
N LEU A 38 -2.15 6.70 -11.73
CA LEU A 38 -0.78 6.64 -11.22
C LEU A 38 -0.05 5.37 -11.68
N LEU A 39 -0.74 4.22 -11.66
CA LEU A 39 -0.22 2.94 -12.14
C LEU A 39 0.12 3.02 -13.63
N ASP A 40 -0.79 3.55 -14.46
CA ASP A 40 -0.55 3.72 -15.89
C ASP A 40 0.60 4.70 -16.19
N TYR A 41 0.71 5.77 -15.39
CA TYR A 41 1.83 6.69 -15.45
C TYR A 41 3.16 6.01 -15.10
N ALA A 42 3.20 5.21 -14.03
CA ALA A 42 4.39 4.47 -13.62
C ALA A 42 4.83 3.47 -14.70
N ARG A 43 3.87 2.72 -15.28
CA ARG A 43 4.11 1.79 -16.39
C ARG A 43 4.67 2.49 -17.62
N SER A 44 4.13 3.66 -17.96
CA SER A 44 4.58 4.46 -19.12
C SER A 44 5.96 5.11 -18.94
N ASN A 45 6.44 5.20 -17.70
CA ASN A 45 7.75 5.77 -17.35
C ASN A 45 8.77 4.72 -16.89
N ASP A 46 8.51 3.45 -17.17
CA ASP A 46 9.37 2.31 -16.83
C ASP A 46 9.75 2.26 -15.32
N TRP A 47 8.82 2.65 -14.43
CA TRP A 47 9.03 2.51 -13.00
C TRP A 47 8.87 1.05 -12.57
N THR A 48 9.58 0.65 -11.54
CA THR A 48 9.32 -0.63 -10.89
C THR A 48 7.99 -0.58 -10.16
N VAL A 49 7.02 -1.39 -10.58
CA VAL A 49 5.73 -1.48 -9.89
C VAL A 49 5.77 -2.63 -8.88
N ILE A 50 5.39 -2.33 -7.63
CA ILE A 50 5.36 -3.27 -6.52
C ILE A 50 3.97 -3.24 -5.87
N HIS A 51 3.26 -4.35 -5.99
CA HIS A 51 2.01 -4.56 -5.27
C HIS A 51 2.31 -5.13 -3.89
N VAL A 52 2.00 -4.38 -2.85
CA VAL A 52 2.18 -4.80 -1.47
C VAL A 52 0.85 -5.31 -0.95
N ILE A 53 0.75 -6.58 -0.66
CA ILE A 53 -0.50 -7.21 -0.22
C ILE A 53 -0.40 -7.75 1.20
N ARG A 54 -1.52 -7.72 1.93
CA ARG A 54 -1.70 -8.42 3.18
C ARG A 54 -2.04 -9.88 2.89
N GLU A 55 -1.36 -10.82 3.53
CA GLU A 55 -1.72 -12.21 3.41
C GLU A 55 -1.56 -12.94 4.74
N HIS A 56 -2.59 -13.68 5.14
CA HIS A 56 -2.62 -14.42 6.40
C HIS A 56 -2.90 -15.90 6.16
N ASP A 57 -2.39 -16.74 7.06
CA ASP A 57 -2.73 -18.15 7.15
C ASP A 57 -4.19 -18.30 7.58
N LYS A 58 -4.85 -19.35 7.12
CA LYS A 58 -6.27 -19.63 7.42
C LYS A 58 -6.58 -19.68 8.93
N ASN A 59 -5.61 -20.10 9.74
CA ASN A 59 -5.75 -20.19 11.20
C ASN A 59 -5.36 -18.88 11.92
N GLY A 60 -4.97 -17.83 11.20
CA GLY A 60 -4.60 -16.53 11.77
C GLY A 60 -3.34 -16.51 12.64
N ILE A 61 -2.53 -17.58 12.63
CA ILE A 61 -1.33 -17.67 13.49
C ILE A 61 -0.32 -16.54 13.21
N ASN A 62 -0.24 -16.09 11.97
CA ASN A 62 0.62 -15.00 11.53
C ASN A 62 -0.07 -13.62 11.56
N ALA A 63 -1.35 -13.54 11.95
CA ALA A 63 -2.06 -12.27 12.07
C ALA A 63 -1.52 -11.42 13.23
N ASP A 64 -1.66 -10.10 13.12
CA ASP A 64 -1.32 -9.17 14.18
C ASP A 64 -2.24 -9.36 15.40
N LYS A 65 -1.65 -9.33 16.59
CA LYS A 65 -2.33 -9.63 17.85
C LYS A 65 -3.69 -8.91 18.03
N PRO A 66 -3.82 -7.60 17.72
CA PRO A 66 -5.09 -6.88 17.89
C PRO A 66 -6.22 -7.35 16.96
N ARG A 67 -5.92 -8.07 15.87
CA ARG A 67 -6.90 -8.54 14.88
C ARG A 67 -7.04 -10.05 14.82
N ARG A 68 -6.32 -10.80 15.68
CA ARG A 68 -6.35 -12.26 15.68
C ARG A 68 -7.74 -12.81 15.95
N TYR A 69 -8.55 -12.09 16.75
CA TYR A 69 -9.93 -12.46 17.02
C TYR A 69 -10.81 -12.64 15.77
N LEU A 70 -10.44 -12.00 14.64
CA LEU A 70 -11.15 -12.17 13.36
C LEU A 70 -10.96 -13.57 12.74
N PHE A 71 -10.07 -14.38 13.28
CA PHE A 71 -9.81 -15.76 12.85
C PHE A 71 -10.34 -16.79 13.85
N GLU A 72 -11.05 -16.36 14.90
CA GLU A 72 -11.55 -17.18 15.99
C GLU A 72 -13.08 -17.34 15.89
N ASN A 73 -13.65 -18.30 16.63
CA ASN A 73 -15.10 -18.48 16.81
C ASN A 73 -15.92 -18.58 15.52
N GLY A 74 -15.36 -19.22 14.47
CA GLY A 74 -16.04 -19.42 13.20
C GLY A 74 -15.97 -18.22 12.23
N MET A 75 -15.23 -17.18 12.57
CA MET A 75 -14.96 -16.08 11.64
C MET A 75 -13.93 -16.52 10.58
N ASN A 76 -14.11 -15.98 9.36
CA ASN A 76 -13.32 -16.39 8.20
C ASN A 76 -11.98 -15.65 8.05
N GLY A 77 -11.62 -14.79 9.00
CA GLY A 77 -10.44 -13.94 8.90
C GLY A 77 -10.55 -12.84 7.84
N TYR A 78 -9.41 -12.29 7.46
CA TYR A 78 -9.29 -11.32 6.38
C TYR A 78 -7.98 -11.56 5.63
N CYS A 79 -7.97 -11.27 4.33
CA CYS A 79 -6.82 -11.47 3.46
C CYS A 79 -6.19 -12.87 3.62
N VAL A 80 -7.02 -13.89 3.75
CA VAL A 80 -6.56 -15.28 3.90
C VAL A 80 -6.01 -15.77 2.56
N ALA A 81 -4.84 -16.38 2.57
CA ALA A 81 -4.16 -16.90 1.37
C ALA A 81 -5.12 -17.77 0.52
N GLY A 82 -5.17 -17.50 -0.78
CA GLY A 82 -5.97 -18.23 -1.75
C GLY A 82 -7.47 -17.90 -1.76
N THR A 83 -7.94 -16.95 -0.92
CA THR A 83 -9.34 -16.50 -0.95
C THR A 83 -9.54 -15.30 -1.86
N GLU A 84 -10.78 -15.09 -2.28
CA GLU A 84 -11.18 -13.89 -3.03
C GLU A 84 -10.86 -12.60 -2.26
N GLY A 85 -11.03 -12.59 -0.93
CA GLY A 85 -10.74 -11.44 -0.08
C GLY A 85 -9.28 -10.98 -0.13
N ALA A 86 -8.34 -11.91 -0.34
CA ALA A 86 -6.92 -11.63 -0.46
C ALA A 86 -6.49 -11.14 -1.86
N GLN A 87 -7.37 -11.24 -2.87
CA GLN A 87 -7.04 -10.82 -4.23
C GLN A 87 -7.00 -9.30 -4.35
N ILE A 88 -6.08 -8.82 -5.19
CA ILE A 88 -6.05 -7.42 -5.62
C ILE A 88 -7.32 -7.17 -6.47
N ILE A 89 -7.94 -6.00 -6.31
CA ILE A 89 -9.11 -5.62 -7.11
C ILE A 89 -8.77 -5.62 -8.61
N GLU A 90 -9.77 -5.92 -9.43
CA GLU A 90 -9.59 -6.15 -10.87
C GLU A 90 -8.96 -4.96 -11.60
N GLU A 91 -9.37 -3.74 -11.25
CA GLU A 91 -8.90 -2.50 -11.89
C GLU A 91 -7.39 -2.24 -11.72
N LEU A 92 -6.78 -2.85 -10.69
CA LEU A 92 -5.36 -2.69 -10.36
C LEU A 92 -4.58 -4.01 -10.51
N HIS A 93 -5.09 -4.94 -11.30
CA HIS A 93 -4.47 -6.25 -11.46
C HIS A 93 -2.99 -6.14 -11.90
N PRO A 94 -2.08 -6.87 -11.23
CA PRO A 94 -0.67 -6.87 -11.57
C PRO A 94 -0.41 -7.47 -12.96
N LEU A 95 0.60 -6.94 -13.66
CA LEU A 95 1.18 -7.59 -14.83
C LEU A 95 2.20 -8.66 -14.42
N ASP A 96 2.50 -9.61 -15.31
CA ASP A 96 3.40 -10.74 -15.01
C ASP A 96 4.82 -10.32 -14.59
N ASN A 97 5.27 -9.16 -15.03
CA ASN A 97 6.58 -8.61 -14.71
C ASN A 97 6.58 -7.69 -13.47
N GLU A 98 5.43 -7.48 -12.82
CA GLU A 98 5.33 -6.65 -11.62
C GLU A 98 5.55 -7.49 -10.35
N ILE A 99 6.07 -6.84 -9.32
CA ILE A 99 6.51 -7.52 -8.11
C ILE A 99 5.36 -7.55 -7.10
N ILE A 100 5.15 -8.69 -6.46
CA ILE A 100 4.22 -8.82 -5.34
C ILE A 100 5.01 -9.06 -4.06
N ILE A 101 4.83 -8.16 -3.08
CA ILE A 101 5.38 -8.30 -1.73
C ILE A 101 4.24 -8.63 -0.76
N LYS A 102 4.38 -9.78 -0.09
CA LYS A 102 3.41 -10.24 0.92
C LYS A 102 3.85 -9.81 2.31
N LYS A 103 2.96 -9.18 3.05
CA LYS A 103 3.20 -8.73 4.43
C LYS A 103 2.14 -9.21 5.41
N THR A 104 2.49 -9.32 6.67
CA THR A 104 1.57 -9.69 7.76
C THR A 104 1.37 -8.55 8.77
N ARG A 105 2.04 -7.41 8.59
CA ARG A 105 1.97 -6.23 9.47
C ARG A 105 1.71 -4.96 8.64
N ASN A 106 1.63 -3.82 9.30
CA ASN A 106 1.30 -2.56 8.63
C ASN A 106 2.36 -2.16 7.60
N SER A 107 3.61 -2.04 8.03
CA SER A 107 4.69 -1.67 7.12
C SER A 107 5.00 -2.78 6.11
N ALA A 108 5.26 -2.37 4.87
CA ALA A 108 5.74 -3.24 3.80
C ALA A 108 7.15 -3.78 4.04
N PHE A 109 7.93 -3.12 4.89
CA PHE A 109 9.31 -3.53 5.21
C PHE A 109 9.37 -4.54 6.35
N PHE A 110 8.35 -4.58 7.23
CA PHE A 110 8.41 -5.40 8.42
C PHE A 110 8.40 -6.91 8.10
N ARG A 111 9.53 -7.57 8.31
CA ARG A 111 9.75 -9.01 8.05
C ARG A 111 9.40 -9.45 6.62
N THR A 112 9.71 -8.58 5.65
CA THR A 112 9.65 -8.91 4.22
C THR A 112 11.04 -8.80 3.63
N ASN A 113 11.18 -9.18 2.37
CA ASN A 113 12.41 -8.99 1.60
C ASN A 113 12.43 -7.68 0.79
N LEU A 114 11.51 -6.74 1.07
CA LEU A 114 11.32 -5.54 0.25
C LEU A 114 12.60 -4.71 0.13
N ASP A 115 13.28 -4.40 1.24
CA ASP A 115 14.53 -3.62 1.19
C ASP A 115 15.59 -4.28 0.32
N SER A 116 15.77 -5.60 0.46
CA SER A 116 16.73 -6.35 -0.37
C SER A 116 16.37 -6.27 -1.87
N VAL A 117 15.10 -6.36 -2.22
CA VAL A 117 14.61 -6.22 -3.61
C VAL A 117 14.92 -4.82 -4.13
N LEU A 118 14.61 -3.78 -3.36
CA LEU A 118 14.85 -2.38 -3.75
C LEU A 118 16.34 -2.09 -3.95
N ARG A 119 17.20 -2.59 -3.05
CA ARG A 119 18.67 -2.45 -3.18
C ARG A 119 19.21 -3.16 -4.42
N CYS A 120 18.76 -4.40 -4.70
CA CYS A 120 19.14 -5.12 -5.92
C CYS A 120 18.73 -4.37 -7.19
N LEU A 121 17.58 -3.74 -7.21
CA LEU A 121 17.06 -2.94 -8.32
C LEU A 121 17.61 -1.51 -8.35
N LYS A 122 18.46 -1.14 -7.39
CA LYS A 122 19.06 0.21 -7.26
C LYS A 122 18.01 1.31 -7.15
N ILE A 123 16.88 1.00 -6.53
CA ILE A 123 15.80 1.97 -6.27
C ILE A 123 16.30 2.99 -5.23
N LYS A 124 16.00 4.26 -5.48
CA LYS A 124 16.27 5.38 -4.57
C LYS A 124 15.00 6.11 -4.18
N ASN A 125 14.05 6.20 -5.12
CA ASN A 125 12.80 6.92 -4.94
C ASN A 125 11.65 5.92 -4.77
N VAL A 126 10.85 6.11 -3.72
CA VAL A 126 9.68 5.30 -3.41
C VAL A 126 8.44 6.18 -3.46
N VAL A 127 7.53 5.87 -4.38
CA VAL A 127 6.23 6.52 -4.52
C VAL A 127 5.16 5.61 -3.91
N ILE A 128 4.38 6.11 -2.96
CA ILE A 128 3.44 5.30 -2.17
C ILE A 128 2.00 5.71 -2.47
N SER A 129 1.16 4.70 -2.72
CA SER A 129 -0.30 4.80 -2.89
C SER A 129 -1.02 3.63 -2.21
N GLY A 130 -2.35 3.71 -2.08
CA GLY A 130 -3.19 2.63 -1.56
C GLY A 130 -3.90 2.93 -0.25
N THR A 131 -4.14 1.90 0.58
CA THR A 131 -4.93 2.01 1.82
C THR A 131 -4.18 1.46 3.03
N GLN A 132 -4.32 1.99 4.24
CA GLN A 132 -4.92 3.27 4.65
C GLN A 132 -3.89 4.12 5.40
N TYR A 133 -4.09 5.44 5.42
CA TYR A 133 -3.16 6.42 5.97
C TYR A 133 -2.59 6.09 7.35
N PRO A 134 -3.39 5.84 8.40
CA PRO A 134 -2.85 5.72 9.77
C PRO A 134 -2.03 4.43 9.98
N ASN A 135 -2.14 3.47 9.09
CA ASN A 135 -1.57 2.14 9.26
C ASN A 135 -0.49 1.84 8.19
N CYS A 136 -0.94 1.27 7.05
CA CYS A 136 -0.02 0.69 6.08
C CYS A 136 0.72 1.75 5.26
N ILE A 137 0.07 2.86 4.93
CA ILE A 137 0.70 3.98 4.21
C ILE A 137 1.76 4.64 5.08
N ARG A 138 1.36 5.18 6.25
CA ARG A 138 2.29 5.85 7.16
C ARG A 138 3.39 4.93 7.66
N GLY A 139 3.05 3.70 8.07
CA GLY A 139 4.05 2.75 8.56
C GLY A 139 5.10 2.41 7.50
N THR A 140 4.68 2.22 6.25
CA THR A 140 5.62 1.98 5.14
C THR A 140 6.44 3.22 4.79
N ALA A 141 5.83 4.40 4.78
CA ALA A 141 6.53 5.66 4.46
C ALA A 141 7.62 5.99 5.49
N VAL A 142 7.32 5.81 6.79
CA VAL A 142 8.27 6.02 7.89
C VAL A 142 9.43 5.02 7.82
N ASP A 143 9.15 3.75 7.57
CA ASP A 143 10.22 2.75 7.44
C ASP A 143 11.05 3.02 6.18
N ALA A 144 10.44 3.35 5.03
CA ALA A 144 11.17 3.70 3.81
C ALA A 144 12.14 4.88 4.05
N MET A 145 11.65 5.93 4.70
CA MET A 145 12.48 7.08 5.09
C MET A 145 13.64 6.65 6.03
N SER A 146 13.35 5.77 6.99
CA SER A 146 14.37 5.26 7.94
C SER A 146 15.42 4.37 7.28
N TYR A 147 15.13 3.82 6.09
CA TYR A 147 16.06 3.09 5.23
C TYR A 147 16.77 4.01 4.19
N ASP A 148 16.65 5.33 4.33
CA ASP A 148 17.25 6.35 3.47
C ASP A 148 16.75 6.33 2.01
N TYR A 149 15.46 5.98 1.79
CA TYR A 149 14.80 6.21 0.52
C TYR A 149 14.20 7.62 0.45
N ASP A 150 14.21 8.21 -0.74
CA ASP A 150 13.44 9.42 -1.04
C ASP A 150 11.96 9.03 -1.18
N VAL A 151 11.11 9.48 -0.23
CA VAL A 151 9.73 9.03 -0.11
C VAL A 151 8.75 10.10 -0.58
N ILE A 152 7.86 9.70 -1.48
CA ILE A 152 6.71 10.49 -1.94
C ILE A 152 5.43 9.72 -1.62
N VAL A 153 4.49 10.33 -0.92
CA VAL A 153 3.13 9.83 -0.74
C VAL A 153 2.20 10.62 -1.65
N VAL A 154 1.48 9.92 -2.56
CA VAL A 154 0.54 10.55 -3.49
C VAL A 154 -0.80 10.69 -2.80
N THR A 155 -1.16 11.92 -2.42
CA THR A 155 -2.21 12.17 -1.43
C THR A 155 -3.61 11.84 -1.92
N ASP A 156 -3.92 12.06 -3.18
CA ASP A 156 -5.20 11.70 -3.82
C ASP A 156 -5.24 10.24 -4.32
N CYS A 157 -4.14 9.50 -4.16
CA CYS A 157 -4.04 8.07 -4.38
C CYS A 157 -3.97 7.26 -3.06
N CYS A 158 -4.28 7.87 -1.92
CA CYS A 158 -4.31 7.20 -0.63
C CYS A 158 -5.62 7.45 0.10
N SER A 159 -6.10 6.46 0.87
CA SER A 159 -7.37 6.52 1.57
C SER A 159 -7.25 6.47 3.09
N ALA A 160 -8.29 6.95 3.74
CA ALA A 160 -8.57 6.78 5.17
C ALA A 160 -10.08 6.65 5.37
N LYS A 161 -10.52 6.28 6.58
CA LYS A 161 -11.95 6.23 6.92
C LYS A 161 -12.63 7.59 6.85
N THR A 162 -11.91 8.67 7.16
CA THR A 162 -12.43 10.04 7.08
C THR A 162 -11.35 11.01 6.56
N PRO A 163 -11.76 12.16 5.99
CA PRO A 163 -10.83 13.21 5.56
C PRO A 163 -9.96 13.75 6.70
N GLU A 164 -10.49 13.86 7.93
CA GLU A 164 -9.76 14.34 9.09
C GLU A 164 -8.58 13.41 9.43
N ILE A 165 -8.82 12.08 9.39
CA ILE A 165 -7.77 11.07 9.60
C ILE A 165 -6.71 11.19 8.50
N ALA A 166 -7.12 11.34 7.24
CA ALA A 166 -6.18 11.53 6.12
C ALA A 166 -5.32 12.77 6.34
N ASN A 167 -5.94 13.93 6.61
CA ASN A 167 -5.25 15.19 6.79
C ASN A 167 -4.26 15.18 7.97
N ALA A 168 -4.65 14.60 9.11
CA ALA A 168 -3.76 14.47 10.26
C ALA A 168 -2.50 13.67 9.91
N ASN A 169 -2.65 12.56 9.19
CA ASN A 169 -1.50 11.75 8.76
C ASN A 169 -0.62 12.44 7.72
N ILE A 170 -1.21 13.19 6.79
CA ILE A 170 -0.46 13.98 5.79
C ILE A 170 0.38 15.05 6.49
N ILE A 171 -0.21 15.79 7.44
CA ILE A 171 0.50 16.83 8.22
C ILE A 171 1.68 16.19 8.96
N ASP A 172 1.45 15.07 9.63
CA ASP A 172 2.43 14.35 10.42
C ASP A 172 3.61 13.86 9.55
N MET A 173 3.33 13.25 8.40
CA MET A 173 4.35 12.79 7.46
C MET A 173 5.15 13.97 6.86
N LYS A 174 4.49 15.09 6.52
CA LYS A 174 5.18 16.31 6.07
C LYS A 174 6.13 16.86 7.14
N ASN A 175 5.71 16.85 8.40
CA ASN A 175 6.57 17.30 9.52
C ASN A 175 7.79 16.40 9.73
N MET A 176 7.72 15.13 9.33
CA MET A 176 8.87 14.21 9.33
C MET A 176 9.79 14.37 8.10
N GLY A 177 9.43 15.21 7.12
CA GLY A 177 10.19 15.41 5.89
C GLY A 177 9.77 14.53 4.71
N ILE A 178 8.69 13.75 4.84
CA ILE A 178 8.14 12.96 3.74
C ILE A 178 7.39 13.88 2.77
N LYS A 179 7.68 13.77 1.48
CA LYS A 179 7.00 14.57 0.44
C LYS A 179 5.59 14.01 0.21
N CYS A 180 4.56 14.81 0.54
CA CYS A 180 3.15 14.46 0.33
C CYS A 180 2.56 15.43 -0.70
N ILE A 181 2.25 14.92 -1.91
CA ILE A 181 1.81 15.69 -3.08
C ILE A 181 0.68 14.96 -3.81
N THR A 182 -0.07 15.68 -4.64
CA THR A 182 -1.09 15.09 -5.51
C THR A 182 -0.47 14.39 -6.72
N LEU A 183 -1.27 13.59 -7.43
CA LEU A 183 -0.85 12.98 -8.70
C LEU A 183 -0.48 14.05 -9.74
N GLU A 184 -1.24 15.12 -9.83
CA GLU A 184 -0.96 16.22 -10.76
C GLU A 184 0.39 16.89 -10.46
N GLU A 185 0.66 17.18 -9.18
CA GLU A 185 1.96 17.74 -8.76
C GLU A 185 3.12 16.78 -9.04
N LEU A 186 2.89 15.47 -8.88
CA LEU A 186 3.88 14.44 -9.18
C LEU A 186 4.23 14.40 -10.68
N GLN A 187 3.21 14.50 -11.56
CA GLN A 187 3.39 14.47 -13.01
C GLN A 187 4.09 15.71 -13.57
N ASN A 188 4.00 16.82 -12.85
CA ASN A 188 4.61 18.11 -13.23
C ASN A 188 6.00 18.36 -12.58
N SER A 189 6.56 17.36 -11.87
CA SER A 189 7.82 17.51 -11.08
C SER A 189 9.09 16.98 -11.76
#